data_adfafd12655bd4152bdcc0dc379ec701
#
_entry.id   adfafd12655bd4152bdcc0dc379ec701
#
_cell.length_a   1.000
_cell.length_b   1.000
_cell.length_c   1.000
_cell.angle_alpha   90.00
_cell.angle_beta   90.00
_cell.angle_gamma   90.00
#
_symmetry.space_group_name_H-M   'P 1'
#
loop_
_entity.id
_entity.type
_entity.pdbx_description
1 polymer ?
#
loop_
_entity_poly.entity_id
_entity_poly.type
_entity_poly.pdbx_seq_one_letter_code
_entity_poly.pdbx_strand_id
1 'polypeptide(L)'
;MLFRSGSALSKEDIERMMKDAESHAEEDKKRREEAEVRNNGDSLLYQTEKFLKENADKLNEGEAAAKKSETESALAELKKALEGTDIESIKSATEKVATLSQGLGAALYANNAAQSAPQGSPAGDEGVQDAEIVEEQ
;
A
#
# COMPACT_ATOMS: atom_id res chain seq x y z
N MET A 1 -7.34 6.58 58.28
CA MET A 1 -8.03 6.55 57.84
C MET A 1 -8.45 7.37 56.92
N LEU A 2 -8.26 8.25 56.87
CA LEU A 2 -8.51 9.11 56.08
C LEU A 2 -7.97 8.95 54.85
N PHE A 3 -6.96 8.49 54.71
CA PHE A 3 -6.33 8.45 53.52
C PHE A 3 -7.15 7.65 52.60
N ARG A 4 -7.94 6.88 53.05
CA ARG A 4 -8.64 6.20 52.27
C ARG A 4 -9.55 6.95 51.47
N SER A 5 -10.16 7.82 51.89
CA SER A 5 -11.12 8.54 51.15
C SER A 5 -10.47 9.27 50.02
N GLY A 6 -9.27 9.72 50.21
CA GLY A 6 -8.63 10.45 49.14
C GLY A 6 -8.21 9.57 48.00
N SER A 7 -7.99 8.33 48.30
CA SER A 7 -7.50 7.46 47.24
C SER A 7 -8.58 6.80 46.44
N ALA A 8 -9.76 6.78 46.96
CA ALA A 8 -10.81 6.08 46.24
C ALA A 8 -11.37 6.88 45.10
N LEU A 9 -11.39 6.31 43.96
CA LEU A 9 -12.04 6.93 42.83
C LEU A 9 -13.44 6.38 42.72
N SER A 10 -14.38 7.20 42.33
CA SER A 10 -15.73 6.72 42.16
C SER A 10 -15.78 5.88 40.91
N LYS A 11 -16.81 5.06 40.83
CA LYS A 11 -17.01 4.25 39.65
C LYS A 11 -17.14 5.15 38.44
N GLU A 12 -17.82 6.24 38.59
CA GLU A 12 -18.00 7.18 37.49
C GLU A 12 -16.66 7.72 37.00
N ASP A 13 -15.80 8.02 37.92
CA ASP A 13 -14.46 8.51 37.56
C ASP A 13 -13.69 7.45 36.81
N ILE A 14 -13.76 6.23 37.29
CA ILE A 14 -13.05 5.13 36.65
C ILE A 14 -13.61 4.89 35.27
N GLU A 15 -14.92 4.91 35.13
CA GLU A 15 -15.54 4.71 33.83
C GLU A 15 -15.17 5.80 32.87
N ARG A 16 -15.11 7.03 33.36
CA ARG A 16 -14.73 8.13 32.51
C ARG A 16 -13.29 7.99 32.04
N MET A 17 -12.41 7.60 32.95
CA MET A 17 -11.03 7.41 32.62
C MET A 17 -10.86 6.29 31.58
N MET A 18 -11.64 5.23 31.75
CA MET A 18 -11.59 4.13 30.80
C MET A 18 -12.09 4.56 29.43
N LYS A 19 -13.15 5.33 29.41
CA LYS A 19 -13.68 5.83 28.16
C LYS A 19 -12.66 6.75 27.49
N ASP A 20 -12.06 7.62 28.26
CA ASP A 20 -11.06 8.52 27.73
C ASP A 20 -9.89 7.74 27.16
N ALA A 21 -9.46 6.72 27.89
CA ALA A 21 -8.34 5.91 27.41
C ALA A 21 -8.71 5.19 26.12
N GLU A 22 -9.92 4.67 26.05
CA GLU A 22 -10.38 3.99 24.84
C GLU A 22 -10.45 4.96 23.68
N SER A 23 -10.98 6.13 23.96
CA SER A 23 -11.09 7.16 22.94
C SER A 23 -9.72 7.53 22.39
N HIS A 24 -8.77 7.74 23.29
CA HIS A 24 -7.42 8.09 22.90
C HIS A 24 -6.76 6.95 22.12
N ALA A 25 -6.99 5.72 22.55
CA ALA A 25 -6.43 4.58 21.87
C ALA A 25 -6.97 4.47 20.45
N GLU A 26 -8.25 4.74 20.29
CA GLU A 26 -8.85 4.72 18.97
C GLU A 26 -8.32 5.82 18.09
N GLU A 27 -8.16 7.01 18.65
CA GLU A 27 -7.62 8.12 17.90
C GLU A 27 -6.18 7.84 17.47
N ASP A 28 -5.40 7.29 18.38
CA ASP A 28 -4.02 6.95 18.07
C ASP A 28 -3.94 5.90 16.99
N LYS A 29 -4.79 4.90 17.07
CA LYS A 29 -4.84 3.86 16.08
C LYS A 29 -5.21 4.45 14.73
N LYS A 30 -6.20 5.32 14.73
CA LYS A 30 -6.64 5.93 13.50
C LYS A 30 -5.52 6.76 12.89
N ARG A 31 -4.83 7.53 13.69
CA ARG A 31 -3.72 8.34 13.20
C ARG A 31 -2.62 7.48 12.61
N ARG A 32 -2.34 6.36 13.26
CA ARG A 32 -1.36 5.45 12.77
C ARG A 32 -1.77 4.85 11.43
N GLU A 33 -3.03 4.45 11.35
CA GLU A 33 -3.54 3.90 10.11
C GLU A 33 -3.48 4.92 9.00
N GLU A 34 -3.84 6.16 9.32
CA GLU A 34 -3.78 7.23 8.34
C GLU A 34 -2.36 7.45 7.85
N ALA A 35 -1.42 7.45 8.79
CA ALA A 35 -0.02 7.64 8.42
C ALA A 35 0.46 6.50 7.54
N GLU A 36 0.08 5.28 7.87
CA GLU A 36 0.45 4.12 7.08
C GLU A 36 -0.14 4.19 5.68
N VAL A 37 -1.40 4.57 5.60
CA VAL A 37 -2.06 4.67 4.32
C VAL A 37 -1.36 5.72 3.45
N ARG A 38 -1.03 6.85 4.04
CA ARG A 38 -0.34 7.91 3.31
C ARG A 38 1.05 7.46 2.87
N ASN A 39 1.77 6.83 3.76
CA ASN A 39 3.11 6.34 3.44
C ASN A 39 3.06 5.30 2.34
N ASN A 40 2.11 4.39 2.43
CA ASN A 40 1.96 3.37 1.40
C ASN A 40 1.61 4.00 0.06
N GLY A 41 0.72 4.99 0.09
CA GLY A 41 0.34 5.69 -1.11
C GLY A 41 1.51 6.42 -1.73
N ASP A 42 2.28 7.12 -0.91
CA ASP A 42 3.45 7.84 -1.38
C ASP A 42 4.48 6.90 -1.98
N SER A 43 4.74 5.81 -1.29
CA SER A 43 5.71 4.83 -1.76
C SER A 43 5.29 4.24 -3.08
N LEU A 44 4.04 3.84 -3.17
CA LEU A 44 3.53 3.24 -4.38
C LEU A 44 3.53 4.24 -5.52
N LEU A 45 3.16 5.47 -5.22
CA LEU A 45 3.18 6.53 -6.23
C LEU A 45 4.58 6.69 -6.80
N TYR A 46 5.56 6.80 -5.92
CA TYR A 46 6.93 6.98 -6.34
C TYR A 46 7.43 5.78 -7.15
N GLN A 47 7.19 4.59 -6.63
CA GLN A 47 7.64 3.38 -7.29
C GLN A 47 7.01 3.21 -8.66
N THR A 48 5.73 3.50 -8.74
CA THR A 48 5.02 3.33 -9.99
C THR A 48 5.47 4.37 -11.02
N GLU A 49 5.66 5.60 -10.57
CA GLU A 49 6.17 6.63 -11.46
C GLU A 49 7.56 6.27 -11.98
N LYS A 50 8.39 5.77 -11.09
CA LYS A 50 9.72 5.36 -11.49
C LYS A 50 9.65 4.22 -12.49
N PHE A 51 8.80 3.25 -12.22
CA PHE A 51 8.62 2.11 -13.12
C PHE A 51 8.18 2.58 -14.50
N LEU A 52 7.25 3.51 -14.54
CA LEU A 52 6.77 4.05 -15.82
C LEU A 52 7.88 4.75 -16.58
N LYS A 53 8.67 5.51 -15.87
CA LYS A 53 9.78 6.22 -16.48
C LYS A 53 10.81 5.27 -17.03
N GLU A 54 11.18 4.29 -16.23
CA GLU A 54 12.23 3.38 -16.62
C GLU A 54 11.82 2.50 -17.79
N ASN A 55 10.53 2.25 -17.91
CA ASN A 55 10.04 1.37 -18.95
C ASN A 55 9.21 2.11 -20.00
N ALA A 56 9.39 3.41 -20.09
CA ALA A 56 8.60 4.21 -21.01
C ALA A 56 8.69 3.68 -22.43
N ASP A 57 9.87 3.32 -22.84
CA ASP A 57 10.08 2.81 -24.19
C ASP A 57 9.32 1.52 -24.44
N LYS A 58 9.25 0.70 -23.42
CA LYS A 58 8.59 -0.59 -23.53
C LYS A 58 7.08 -0.49 -23.39
N LEU A 59 6.62 0.61 -22.89
CA LEU A 59 5.20 0.81 -22.64
C LEU A 59 4.50 1.62 -23.70
N ASN A 60 5.12 1.76 -24.85
CA ASN A 60 4.54 2.55 -25.93
C ASN A 60 3.65 1.83 -26.87
N GLU A 61 3.54 0.55 -26.71
CA GLU A 61 2.78 -0.25 -27.67
C GLU A 61 1.84 -1.23 -27.03
N GLY A 62 0.76 -1.50 -27.74
CA GLY A 62 -0.14 -2.56 -27.38
C GLY A 62 -0.82 -2.35 -26.04
N GLU A 63 -1.03 -3.45 -25.38
CA GLU A 63 -1.70 -3.45 -24.10
C GLU A 63 -0.94 -2.65 -23.05
N ALA A 64 0.36 -2.69 -23.15
CA ALA A 64 1.19 -1.96 -22.19
C ALA A 64 0.93 -0.47 -22.28
N ALA A 65 0.75 0.06 -23.47
CA ALA A 65 0.48 1.48 -23.64
C ALA A 65 -0.86 1.86 -23.00
N ALA A 66 -1.87 1.02 -23.20
CA ALA A 66 -3.17 1.25 -22.59
C ALA A 66 -3.07 1.21 -21.07
N LYS A 67 -2.37 0.20 -20.56
CA LYS A 67 -2.19 0.07 -19.12
C LYS A 67 -1.41 1.24 -18.55
N LYS A 68 -0.43 1.72 -19.30
CA LYS A 68 0.35 2.87 -18.88
C LYS A 68 -0.55 4.07 -18.68
N SER A 69 -1.41 4.30 -19.65
CA SER A 69 -2.33 5.45 -19.59
C SER A 69 -3.24 5.35 -18.38
N GLU A 70 -3.80 4.16 -18.16
CA GLU A 70 -4.67 3.94 -17.01
C GLU A 70 -3.92 4.16 -15.71
N THR A 71 -2.69 3.66 -15.66
CA THR A 71 -1.88 3.79 -14.47
C THR A 71 -1.55 5.24 -14.19
N GLU A 72 -1.24 5.99 -15.24
CA GLU A 72 -0.95 7.41 -15.07
C GLU A 72 -2.16 8.17 -14.53
N SER A 73 -3.34 7.83 -15.03
CA SER A 73 -4.56 8.43 -14.50
C SER A 73 -4.75 8.11 -13.04
N ALA A 74 -4.53 6.86 -12.68
CA ALA A 74 -4.68 6.44 -11.30
C ALA A 74 -3.65 7.12 -10.41
N LEU A 75 -2.44 7.33 -10.93
CA LEU A 75 -1.42 8.03 -10.17
C LEU A 75 -1.82 9.47 -9.92
N ALA A 76 -2.43 10.10 -10.90
CA ALA A 76 -2.91 11.47 -10.73
C ALA A 76 -3.97 11.53 -9.65
N GLU A 77 -4.87 10.55 -9.66
CA GLU A 77 -5.91 10.47 -8.65
C GLU A 77 -5.30 10.27 -7.26
N LEU A 78 -4.30 9.41 -7.17
CA LEU A 78 -3.65 9.16 -5.91
C LEU A 78 -2.94 10.40 -5.40
N LYS A 79 -2.25 11.10 -6.27
CA LYS A 79 -1.60 12.36 -5.91
C LYS A 79 -2.61 13.33 -5.34
N LYS A 80 -3.73 13.46 -6.02
CA LYS A 80 -4.77 14.36 -5.58
C LYS A 80 -5.31 13.95 -4.23
N ALA A 81 -5.55 12.66 -4.06
CA ALA A 81 -6.05 12.15 -2.79
C ALA A 81 -5.07 12.41 -1.66
N LEU A 82 -3.77 12.28 -1.95
CA LEU A 82 -2.75 12.52 -0.94
C LEU A 82 -2.68 13.97 -0.49
N GLU A 83 -3.13 14.87 -1.34
CA GLU A 83 -3.18 16.27 -0.98
C GLU A 83 -4.31 16.56 0.01
N GLY A 84 -5.31 15.71 0.01
CA GLY A 84 -6.45 15.89 0.89
C GLY A 84 -6.28 15.11 2.18
N THR A 85 -7.35 15.06 2.94
CA THR A 85 -7.33 14.37 4.21
C THR A 85 -8.26 13.15 4.24
N ASP A 86 -8.88 12.85 3.12
CA ASP A 86 -9.82 11.74 3.05
C ASP A 86 -9.07 10.43 2.90
N ILE A 87 -8.93 9.74 4.01
CA ILE A 87 -8.17 8.49 4.03
C ILE A 87 -8.79 7.42 3.15
N GLU A 88 -10.11 7.39 3.09
CA GLU A 88 -10.78 6.41 2.24
C GLU A 88 -10.41 6.62 0.78
N SER A 89 -10.38 7.88 0.36
CA SER A 89 -9.97 8.21 -1.00
C SER A 89 -8.54 7.76 -1.26
N ILE A 90 -7.66 8.00 -0.31
CA ILE A 90 -6.26 7.60 -0.45
C ILE A 90 -6.15 6.10 -0.57
N LYS A 91 -6.88 5.37 0.26
CA LYS A 91 -6.89 3.92 0.21
C LYS A 91 -7.36 3.41 -1.12
N SER A 92 -8.49 3.91 -1.58
CA SER A 92 -9.07 3.53 -2.86
C SER A 92 -8.10 3.79 -3.99
N ALA A 93 -7.55 4.99 -4.01
CA ALA A 93 -6.62 5.37 -5.07
C ALA A 93 -5.37 4.51 -5.03
N THR A 94 -4.89 4.22 -3.82
CA THR A 94 -3.72 3.38 -3.67
C THR A 94 -3.97 1.98 -4.21
N GLU A 95 -5.12 1.42 -3.87
CA GLU A 95 -5.47 0.09 -4.35
C GLU A 95 -5.59 0.07 -5.86
N LYS A 96 -6.17 1.11 -6.41
CA LYS A 96 -6.34 1.21 -7.84
C LYS A 96 -4.98 1.24 -8.54
N VAL A 97 -4.07 2.04 -8.02
CA VAL A 97 -2.72 2.13 -8.57
C VAL A 97 -2.03 0.77 -8.44
N ALA A 98 -2.18 0.11 -7.30
CA ALA A 98 -1.54 -1.18 -7.09
C ALA A 98 -2.04 -2.19 -8.11
N THR A 99 -3.34 -2.24 -8.32
CA THR A 99 -3.93 -3.17 -9.27
C THR A 99 -3.46 -2.89 -10.70
N LEU A 100 -3.50 -1.61 -11.07
CA LEU A 100 -3.09 -1.23 -12.42
C LEU A 100 -1.60 -1.44 -12.62
N SER A 101 -0.83 -1.21 -11.58
CA SER A 101 0.61 -1.42 -11.64
C SER A 101 0.93 -2.89 -11.87
N GLN A 102 0.19 -3.79 -11.21
CA GLN A 102 0.37 -5.20 -11.43
C GLN A 102 0.01 -5.59 -12.85
N GLY A 103 -1.09 -5.04 -13.36
CA GLY A 103 -1.49 -5.29 -14.72
C GLY A 103 -0.46 -4.78 -15.71
N LEU A 104 0.09 -3.61 -15.42
CA LEU A 104 1.11 -3.03 -16.25
C LEU A 104 2.35 -3.92 -16.28
N GLY A 105 2.76 -4.39 -15.12
CA GLY A 105 3.90 -5.29 -15.04
C GLY A 105 3.67 -6.57 -15.82
N ALA A 106 2.47 -7.11 -15.71
CA ALA A 106 2.12 -8.32 -16.43
C ALA A 106 2.14 -8.08 -17.95
N ALA A 107 1.60 -6.94 -18.38
CA ALA A 107 1.60 -6.61 -19.79
C ALA A 107 3.02 -6.43 -20.32
N LEU A 108 3.85 -5.78 -19.52
CA LEU A 108 5.24 -5.57 -19.89
C LEU A 108 5.97 -6.90 -19.97
N TYR A 109 5.72 -7.75 -19.00
CA TYR A 109 6.35 -9.06 -18.97
C TYR A 109 5.91 -9.88 -20.18
N ALA A 110 4.64 -9.82 -20.51
CA ALA A 110 4.13 -10.54 -21.67
C ALA A 110 4.78 -10.04 -22.96
N ASN A 111 4.95 -8.73 -23.06
CA ASN A 111 5.61 -8.17 -24.22
C ASN A 111 7.05 -8.64 -24.33
N ASN A 112 7.75 -8.64 -23.22
CA ASN A 112 9.12 -9.11 -23.19
C ASN A 112 9.20 -10.59 -23.52
N ALA A 113 8.31 -11.37 -22.97
CA ALA A 113 8.30 -12.80 -23.22
C ALA A 113 8.03 -13.07 -24.68
N ALA A 114 7.14 -12.31 -25.28
CA ALA A 114 6.83 -12.50 -26.68
C ALA A 114 8.04 -12.17 -27.54
N GLN A 115 8.80 -11.18 -27.12
CA GLN A 115 9.98 -10.82 -27.87
C GLN A 115 11.17 -11.72 -27.62
N SER A 116 11.36 -12.07 -26.36
CA SER A 116 12.48 -12.87 -25.99
C SER A 116 12.20 -14.31 -25.98
N ALA A 117 11.07 -14.67 -26.00
CA ALA A 117 10.73 -16.00 -25.97
C ALA A 117 11.15 -16.75 -24.83
N PRO A 118 11.48 -17.68 -24.86
CA PRO A 118 11.73 -18.49 -23.95
C PRO A 118 12.13 -18.29 -22.71
N GLN A 119 12.33 -18.02 -22.22
CA GLN A 119 12.89 -17.90 -21.19
C GLN A 119 12.23 -18.02 -20.15
N GLY A 120 11.77 -18.07 -19.84
CA GLY A 120 11.22 -18.23 -18.88
C GLY A 120 11.27 -18.41 -17.83
N SER A 121 11.45 -18.54 -17.79
CA SER A 121 11.46 -18.73 -16.90
C SER A 121 11.47 -18.71 -15.95
N PRO A 122 11.39 -18.77 -15.76
CA PRO A 122 11.47 -18.78 -14.86
C PRO A 122 11.35 -18.89 -13.88
N ALA A 123 11.45 -19.09 -14.07
CA ALA A 123 11.49 -19.19 -13.22
C ALA A 123 11.63 -19.20 -12.28
N GLY A 124 11.81 -19.15 -12.38
CA GLY A 124 12.06 -19.18 -11.59
C GLY A 124 12.04 -19.03 -10.71
N ASP A 125 11.85 -19.00 -10.89
CA ASP A 125 11.85 -18.94 -10.10
C ASP A 125 11.77 -19.12 -9.20
N GLU A 126 11.76 -19.40 -9.27
CA GLU A 126 11.62 -19.67 -8.52
C GLU A 126 12.00 -20.16 -7.73
N GLY A 127 12.21 -20.34 -7.95
CA GLY A 127 12.58 -20.99 -7.31
C GLY A 127 13.02 -20.77 -6.31
N VAL A 128 13.19 -20.29 -6.55
CA VAL A 128 13.59 -20.11 -5.66
C VAL A 128 13.29 -20.18 -4.55
N GLN A 129 12.77 -20.06 -4.53
CA GLN A 129 12.34 -20.09 -3.51
C GLN A 129 12.38 -21.06 -2.78
N ASP A 130 12.36 -21.72 -3.17
CA ASP A 130 12.31 -22.71 -2.60
C ASP A 130 13.14 -23.17 -1.87
N ALA A 131 13.84 -22.97 -2.36
CA ALA A 131 14.82 -23.42 -1.76
C ALA A 131 14.93 -23.05 -0.42
N GLU A 132 14.77 -22.18 -0.39
CA GLU A 132 14.86 -21.73 0.74
C GLU A 132 14.34 -22.38 1.75
N ILE A 133 13.69 -22.73 1.40
CA ILE A 133 12.98 -23.31 2.28
C ILE A 133 13.60 -24.23 3.02
N VAL A 134 14.22 -24.79 2.51
CA VAL A 134 14.81 -25.68 3.13
C VAL A 134 15.44 -25.41 4.25
N GLU A 135 15.76 -24.60 4.17
CA GLU A 135 16.36 -24.34 5.08
C GLU A 135 16.04 -24.53 6.29
N GLU A 136 15.40 -24.55 6.37
CA GLU A 136 15.03 -24.65 7.44
C GLU A 136 15.29 -25.55 8.21
N GLN A 137 15.50 -26.12 8.09
CA GLN A 137 15.67 -27.03 8.83
C GLN A 137 16.37 -27.12 9.45
#